data_a1fb82ef142e466155e62c8733bde6a7
#
_entry.id   a1fb82ef142e466155e62c8733bde6a7
#
_cell.length_a   1.000
_cell.length_b   1.000
_cell.length_c   1.000
_cell.angle_alpha   90.00
_cell.angle_beta   90.00
_cell.angle_gamma   90.00
#
_symmetry.space_group_name_H-M   'P 1'
#
loop_
_entity.id
_entity.type
_entity.pdbx_description
1 polymer ?
#
loop_
_entity_poly.entity_id
_entity_poly.type
_entity_poly.pdbx_seq_one_letter_code
_entity_poly.pdbx_strand_id
1 'polypeptide(L)'
;MKNLVSSFKMGSIKTESHTGPFWIMVRKEIGGHIHSWRFIILLILIALTFWGAMYVSMSNIKAAVANIYDPEQMFIYLKLLTTTEGTLPPFHVFLNFLGPLLGISLGFDAINSEQQSGTLTRIMAQPVYRDNLLLSKFVSALILISVLFLSLVLFMIGCGIILTGVLIEPEEALRILSFIIICVMYIGFWLGLSILLSIRFKQAATSALTAIGIWLFLTVFYQIIVTMVVRALIPSSHTFSQDDVLYYNEMLLNFLRLAPSQLYTDATNTLLMPSIRSLSPITMEQMAGAIPTPLPFLESLMIVWPQVSGLIASTVACFALSYYLFMRREIRS
;
A
#
# COMPACT_ATOMS: atom_id res chain seq x y z
N MET A 1 51.26 -38.63 44.11
CA MET A 1 49.84 -38.83 43.79
C MET A 1 49.43 -37.67 42.91
N LYS A 2 49.40 -37.96 41.61
CA LYS A 2 49.17 -37.01 40.52
C LYS A 2 47.73 -37.16 40.01
N ASN A 3 47.07 -36.05 39.69
CA ASN A 3 46.10 -35.86 38.64
C ASN A 3 44.72 -36.55 38.77
N LEU A 4 43.71 -35.76 39.08
CA LEU A 4 42.36 -35.92 38.55
C LEU A 4 41.60 -34.58 38.76
N VAL A 5 41.92 -33.56 37.94
CA VAL A 5 41.03 -32.47 37.66
C VAL A 5 40.68 -32.58 36.17
N SER A 6 39.71 -33.42 35.88
CA SER A 6 39.12 -33.57 34.58
C SER A 6 38.19 -32.39 34.31
N SER A 7 38.61 -31.61 33.36
CA SER A 7 37.93 -30.61 32.60
C SER A 7 36.44 -30.87 32.38
N PHE A 8 35.57 -30.18 33.13
CA PHE A 8 34.17 -30.01 32.77
C PHE A 8 34.07 -28.90 31.73
N LYS A 9 34.26 -29.27 30.47
CA LYS A 9 33.87 -28.41 29.35
C LYS A 9 32.35 -28.26 29.40
N MET A 10 31.90 -27.18 29.96
CA MET A 10 30.53 -26.69 29.83
C MET A 10 30.30 -26.37 28.36
N GLY A 11 29.72 -27.34 27.63
CA GLY A 11 29.28 -27.16 26.25
C GLY A 11 28.27 -26.01 26.25
N SER A 12 28.64 -24.90 25.63
CA SER A 12 27.69 -23.84 25.29
C SER A 12 26.62 -24.50 24.43
N ILE A 13 25.44 -24.71 24.99
CA ILE A 13 24.23 -25.02 24.23
C ILE A 13 23.98 -23.75 23.38
N LYS A 14 24.55 -23.77 22.15
CA LYS A 14 24.02 -22.90 21.10
C LYS A 14 22.58 -23.34 20.94
N THR A 15 21.64 -22.59 21.43
CA THR A 15 20.25 -22.62 21.02
C THR A 15 20.28 -22.26 19.52
N GLU A 16 20.43 -23.27 18.67
CA GLU A 16 20.09 -23.15 17.26
C GLU A 16 18.59 -22.85 17.25
N SER A 17 18.27 -21.59 17.07
CA SER A 17 16.92 -21.21 16.67
C SER A 17 16.66 -21.93 15.36
N HIS A 18 15.85 -22.99 15.39
CA HIS A 18 15.32 -23.67 14.20
C HIS A 18 14.44 -22.68 13.45
N THR A 19 15.05 -21.69 12.82
CA THR A 19 14.41 -20.90 11.79
C THR A 19 14.15 -21.83 10.63
N GLY A 20 12.87 -22.18 10.41
CA GLY A 20 12.49 -23.08 9.33
C GLY A 20 13.05 -22.56 7.98
N PRO A 21 13.30 -23.45 7.00
CA PRO A 21 13.90 -23.10 5.71
C PRO A 21 13.19 -21.94 5.00
N PHE A 22 11.90 -21.78 5.22
CA PHE A 22 11.11 -20.64 4.72
C PHE A 22 11.63 -19.29 5.23
N TRP A 23 11.87 -19.13 6.53
CA TRP A 23 12.35 -17.86 7.10
C TRP A 23 13.77 -17.51 6.71
N ILE A 24 14.61 -18.52 6.44
CA ILE A 24 15.96 -18.31 5.89
C ILE A 24 15.85 -17.71 4.49
N MET A 25 14.92 -18.20 3.67
CA MET A 25 14.65 -17.66 2.33
C MET A 25 14.10 -16.22 2.41
N VAL A 26 13.13 -15.96 3.27
CA VAL A 26 12.58 -14.61 3.51
C VAL A 26 13.70 -13.64 3.89
N ARG A 27 14.57 -14.00 4.83
CA ARG A 27 15.69 -13.16 5.25
C ARG A 27 16.70 -12.90 4.12
N LYS A 28 16.98 -13.88 3.30
CA LYS A 28 17.84 -13.75 2.10
C LYS A 28 17.24 -12.74 1.12
N GLU A 29 15.94 -12.85 0.82
CA GLU A 29 15.26 -11.96 -0.11
C GLU A 29 15.20 -10.51 0.42
N ILE A 30 14.91 -10.31 1.72
CA ILE A 30 14.94 -8.99 2.37
C ILE A 30 16.34 -8.37 2.19
N GLY A 31 17.41 -9.14 2.47
CA GLY A 31 18.78 -8.66 2.27
C GLY A 31 19.07 -8.27 0.82
N GLY A 32 18.56 -9.04 -0.16
CA GLY A 32 18.68 -8.71 -1.58
C GLY A 32 17.98 -7.41 -1.97
N HIS A 33 16.78 -7.18 -1.47
CA HIS A 33 16.02 -5.96 -1.75
C HIS A 33 16.66 -4.72 -1.14
N ILE A 34 17.10 -4.77 0.12
CA ILE A 34 17.71 -3.63 0.82
C ILE A 34 18.99 -3.13 0.12
N HIS A 35 19.76 -4.02 -0.49
CA HIS A 35 20.98 -3.67 -1.24
C HIS A 35 20.71 -3.32 -2.72
N SER A 36 19.46 -3.38 -3.17
CA SER A 36 19.09 -3.03 -4.54
C SER A 36 19.02 -1.51 -4.72
N TRP A 37 19.78 -0.96 -5.68
CA TRP A 37 19.72 0.46 -6.02
C TRP A 37 18.32 0.96 -6.37
N ARG A 38 17.51 0.11 -7.01
CA ARG A 38 16.13 0.42 -7.39
C ARG A 38 15.25 0.67 -6.17
N PHE A 39 15.37 -0.19 -5.17
CA PHE A 39 14.66 -0.04 -3.91
C PHE A 39 15.13 1.20 -3.14
N ILE A 40 16.44 1.44 -3.07
CA ILE A 40 17.02 2.60 -2.39
C ILE A 40 16.54 3.91 -3.02
N ILE A 41 16.51 4.02 -4.36
CA ILE A 41 16.03 5.22 -5.07
C ILE A 41 14.55 5.47 -4.75
N LEU A 42 13.70 4.44 -4.82
CA LEU A 42 12.28 4.57 -4.50
C LEU A 42 12.03 4.88 -3.03
N LEU A 43 12.82 4.29 -2.13
CA LEU A 43 12.77 4.60 -0.70
C LEU A 43 13.10 6.08 -0.45
N ILE A 44 14.17 6.60 -1.05
CA ILE A 44 14.54 8.01 -0.95
C ILE A 44 13.43 8.90 -1.51
N LEU A 45 12.84 8.53 -2.65
CA LEU A 45 11.76 9.30 -3.26
C LEU A 45 10.52 9.34 -2.37
N ILE A 46 10.11 8.20 -1.80
CA ILE A 46 8.98 8.11 -0.86
C ILE A 46 9.27 8.90 0.42
N ALA A 47 10.48 8.77 0.96
CA ALA A 47 10.88 9.52 2.15
C ALA A 47 10.91 11.04 1.89
N LEU A 48 11.39 11.46 0.72
CA LEU A 48 11.44 12.87 0.33
C LEU A 48 10.03 13.46 0.12
N THR A 49 9.13 12.73 -0.54
CA THR A 49 7.73 13.17 -0.69
C THR A 49 7.00 13.19 0.65
N PHE A 50 7.25 12.22 1.51
CA PHE A 50 6.73 12.20 2.88
C PHE A 50 7.21 13.41 3.68
N TRP A 51 8.51 13.68 3.64
CA TRP A 51 9.08 14.81 4.37
C TRP A 51 8.59 16.15 3.85
N GLY A 52 8.50 16.30 2.51
CA GLY A 52 7.96 17.51 1.89
C GLY A 52 6.51 17.78 2.27
N ALA A 53 5.65 16.77 2.18
CA ALA A 53 4.25 16.87 2.57
C ALA A 53 4.10 17.18 4.07
N MET A 54 4.88 16.51 4.92
CA MET A 54 4.90 16.73 6.35
C MET A 54 5.38 18.15 6.72
N TYR A 55 6.43 18.66 6.07
CA TYR A 55 6.94 20.01 6.31
C TYR A 55 5.87 21.07 6.01
N VAL A 56 5.21 20.95 4.86
CA VAL A 56 4.11 21.87 4.47
C VAL A 56 2.94 21.78 5.46
N SER A 57 2.47 20.57 5.76
CA SER A 57 1.38 20.37 6.73
C SER A 57 1.71 20.96 8.10
N MET A 58 2.95 20.79 8.57
CA MET A 58 3.39 21.31 9.87
C MET A 58 3.46 22.83 9.92
N SER A 59 3.88 23.49 8.82
CA SER A 59 3.89 24.95 8.74
C SER A 59 2.45 25.50 8.81
N ASN A 60 1.51 24.84 8.18
CA ASN A 60 0.10 25.23 8.16
C ASN A 60 -0.57 25.03 9.52
N ILE A 61 -0.30 23.92 10.21
CA ILE A 61 -0.82 23.67 11.56
C ILE A 61 -0.30 24.74 12.54
N LYS A 62 0.96 25.14 12.47
CA LYS A 62 1.51 26.21 13.32
C LYS A 62 0.81 27.53 13.10
N ALA A 63 0.43 27.87 11.87
CA ALA A 63 -0.34 29.06 11.54
C ALA A 63 -1.79 28.97 12.06
N ALA A 64 -2.40 27.79 12.02
CA ALA A 64 -3.78 27.54 12.44
C ALA A 64 -3.94 27.43 13.98
N VAL A 65 -2.94 26.92 14.71
CA VAL A 65 -2.95 26.83 16.21
C VAL A 65 -3.02 28.20 16.87
N ALA A 66 -2.72 29.27 16.15
CA ALA A 66 -2.96 30.64 16.63
C ALA A 66 -4.47 30.96 16.80
N ASN A 67 -5.38 30.18 16.23
CA ASN A 67 -6.85 30.37 16.30
C ASN A 67 -7.49 29.19 17.07
N ILE A 68 -7.53 29.25 18.39
CA ILE A 68 -7.81 28.18 19.37
C ILE A 68 -9.28 27.66 19.39
N TYR A 69 -10.19 28.13 18.54
CA TYR A 69 -11.64 27.85 18.67
C TYR A 69 -12.27 27.00 17.54
N ASP A 70 -11.47 26.29 16.72
CA ASP A 70 -12.03 25.54 15.61
C ASP A 70 -12.23 24.05 15.99
N PRO A 71 -13.47 23.49 15.94
CA PRO A 71 -13.75 22.07 16.23
C PRO A 71 -13.01 21.09 15.28
N GLU A 72 -12.51 21.59 14.14
CA GLU A 72 -11.70 20.79 13.21
C GLU A 72 -10.28 20.50 13.72
N GLN A 73 -9.85 21.07 14.86
CA GLN A 73 -8.53 20.82 15.44
C GLN A 73 -8.41 19.46 16.15
N MET A 74 -9.46 18.65 16.16
CA MET A 74 -9.54 17.40 16.91
C MET A 74 -8.59 16.31 16.43
N PHE A 75 -8.07 16.35 15.17
CA PHE A 75 -7.25 15.30 14.56
C PHE A 75 -5.98 15.85 13.92
N ILE A 76 -5.03 16.31 14.75
CA ILE A 76 -3.79 16.97 14.28
C ILE A 76 -2.93 16.04 13.44
N TYR A 77 -2.78 14.78 13.85
CA TYR A 77 -1.93 13.81 13.15
C TYR A 77 -2.53 13.37 11.81
N LEU A 78 -3.86 13.30 11.68
CA LEU A 78 -4.51 13.04 10.40
C LEU A 78 -4.30 14.22 9.43
N LYS A 79 -4.34 15.45 9.93
CA LYS A 79 -4.06 16.65 9.12
C LYS A 79 -2.61 16.67 8.59
N LEU A 80 -1.63 16.12 9.34
CA LEU A 80 -0.27 15.98 8.85
C LEU A 80 -0.15 15.11 7.58
N LEU A 81 -1.06 14.16 7.39
CA LEU A 81 -1.10 13.29 6.23
C LEU A 81 -1.98 13.80 5.09
N THR A 82 -2.93 14.70 5.38
CA THR A 82 -4.00 15.08 4.45
C THR A 82 -4.02 16.54 4.03
N THR A 83 -3.49 17.47 4.85
CA THR A 83 -3.66 18.90 4.62
C THR A 83 -2.35 19.53 4.16
N THR A 84 -2.33 20.02 2.91
CA THR A 84 -1.18 20.74 2.31
C THR A 84 -1.58 22.08 1.70
N GLU A 85 -2.82 22.54 1.93
CA GLU A 85 -3.39 23.81 1.41
C GLU A 85 -3.16 24.02 -0.10
N GLY A 86 -3.16 22.93 -0.86
CA GLY A 86 -3.02 22.95 -2.33
C GLY A 86 -1.61 23.29 -2.86
N THR A 87 -0.61 23.48 -1.99
CA THR A 87 0.78 23.74 -2.43
C THR A 87 1.46 22.49 -2.95
N LEU A 88 1.20 21.34 -2.33
CA LEU A 88 1.67 20.02 -2.74
C LEU A 88 0.53 19.00 -2.60
N PRO A 89 0.52 17.91 -3.38
CA PRO A 89 -0.40 16.81 -3.09
C PRO A 89 -0.13 16.23 -1.70
N PRO A 90 -1.16 15.84 -0.93
CA PRO A 90 -0.99 15.15 0.34
C PRO A 90 -0.23 13.82 0.19
N PHE A 91 0.40 13.34 1.27
CA PHE A 91 1.24 12.14 1.21
C PHE A 91 0.49 10.89 0.71
N HIS A 92 -0.77 10.69 1.13
CA HIS A 92 -1.58 9.56 0.67
C HIS A 92 -1.84 9.59 -0.86
N VAL A 93 -1.91 10.79 -1.47
CA VAL A 93 -2.04 10.96 -2.92
C VAL A 93 -0.72 10.62 -3.62
N PHE A 94 0.43 11.03 -3.07
CA PHE A 94 1.73 10.59 -3.60
C PHE A 94 1.87 9.07 -3.58
N LEU A 95 1.39 8.41 -2.52
CA LEU A 95 1.42 6.96 -2.42
C LEU A 95 0.56 6.25 -3.47
N ASN A 96 -0.51 6.88 -3.94
CA ASN A 96 -1.31 6.33 -5.05
C ASN A 96 -0.48 6.14 -6.32
N PHE A 97 0.55 6.98 -6.54
CA PHE A 97 1.48 6.88 -7.67
C PHE A 97 2.75 6.09 -7.33
N LEU A 98 3.38 6.39 -6.21
CA LEU A 98 4.68 5.78 -5.84
C LEU A 98 4.53 4.35 -5.31
N GLY A 99 3.39 4.04 -4.68
CA GLY A 99 3.10 2.70 -4.16
C GLY A 99 3.15 1.61 -5.23
N PRO A 100 2.42 1.76 -6.34
CA PRO A 100 2.52 0.82 -7.47
C PRO A 100 3.95 0.63 -7.99
N LEU A 101 4.69 1.72 -8.15
CA LEU A 101 6.08 1.67 -8.61
C LEU A 101 6.98 0.90 -7.63
N LEU A 102 6.75 1.06 -6.32
CA LEU A 102 7.45 0.29 -5.30
C LEU A 102 7.10 -1.20 -5.40
N GLY A 103 5.82 -1.56 -5.48
CA GLY A 103 5.38 -2.95 -5.65
C GLY A 103 5.92 -3.58 -6.91
N ILE A 104 5.86 -2.87 -8.06
CA ILE A 104 6.41 -3.31 -9.32
C ILE A 104 7.93 -3.51 -9.23
N SER A 105 8.64 -2.57 -8.64
CA SER A 105 10.11 -2.64 -8.49
C SER A 105 10.58 -3.83 -7.68
N LEU A 106 9.80 -4.28 -6.69
CA LEU A 106 10.13 -5.43 -5.86
C LEU A 106 9.77 -6.78 -6.51
N GLY A 107 8.83 -6.79 -7.49
CA GLY A 107 8.27 -8.02 -8.04
C GLY A 107 8.67 -8.35 -9.48
N PHE A 108 9.03 -7.38 -10.34
CA PHE A 108 9.14 -7.59 -11.79
C PHE A 108 10.25 -8.54 -12.23
N ASP A 109 11.28 -8.70 -11.45
CA ASP A 109 12.41 -9.59 -11.71
C ASP A 109 12.49 -10.80 -10.76
N ALA A 110 11.48 -10.98 -9.91
CA ALA A 110 11.48 -11.95 -8.83
C ALA A 110 11.79 -13.41 -9.27
N ILE A 111 11.30 -13.82 -10.43
CA ILE A 111 11.48 -15.20 -10.94
C ILE A 111 12.34 -15.22 -12.19
N ASN A 112 12.14 -14.30 -13.12
CA ASN A 112 12.84 -14.31 -14.40
C ASN A 112 14.35 -14.04 -14.27
N SER A 113 14.80 -13.25 -13.30
CA SER A 113 16.23 -13.04 -13.01
C SER A 113 16.92 -14.31 -12.51
N GLU A 114 16.28 -15.07 -11.63
CA GLU A 114 16.80 -16.36 -11.15
C GLU A 114 16.80 -17.43 -12.26
N GLN A 115 15.85 -17.35 -13.18
CA GLN A 115 15.83 -18.23 -14.34
C GLN A 115 16.96 -17.90 -15.32
N GLN A 116 17.20 -16.62 -15.61
CA GLN A 116 18.27 -16.18 -16.51
C GLN A 116 19.66 -16.48 -15.96
N SER A 117 19.86 -16.35 -14.66
CA SER A 117 21.13 -16.66 -13.99
C SER A 117 21.36 -18.15 -13.74
N GLY A 118 20.38 -19.01 -14.01
CA GLY A 118 20.44 -20.46 -13.74
C GLY A 118 20.38 -20.79 -12.23
N THR A 119 20.19 -19.81 -11.37
CA THR A 119 20.09 -20.04 -9.92
C THR A 119 18.80 -20.75 -9.55
N LEU A 120 17.72 -20.57 -10.31
CA LEU A 120 16.45 -21.26 -10.09
C LEU A 120 16.61 -22.77 -10.11
N THR A 121 17.37 -23.32 -11.08
CA THR A 121 17.64 -24.75 -11.20
C THR A 121 18.42 -25.28 -10.01
N ARG A 122 19.39 -24.50 -9.50
CA ARG A 122 20.19 -24.86 -8.31
C ARG A 122 19.37 -24.86 -7.03
N ILE A 123 18.46 -23.87 -6.87
CA ILE A 123 17.56 -23.82 -5.72
C ILE A 123 16.57 -24.98 -5.74
N MET A 124 16.06 -25.35 -6.92
CA MET A 124 15.12 -26.47 -7.08
C MET A 124 15.79 -27.86 -6.92
N ALA A 125 17.09 -27.93 -7.01
CA ALA A 125 17.86 -29.16 -6.69
C ALA A 125 18.02 -29.38 -5.18
N GLN A 126 17.74 -28.36 -4.36
CA GLN A 126 17.73 -28.48 -2.89
C GLN A 126 16.36 -29.01 -2.42
N PRO A 127 16.25 -29.62 -1.23
CA PRO A 127 14.99 -30.10 -0.67
C PRO A 127 14.11 -28.95 -0.18
N VAL A 128 13.76 -28.04 -1.08
CA VAL A 128 12.91 -26.87 -0.83
C VAL A 128 11.65 -26.98 -1.67
N TYR A 129 10.50 -26.78 -1.06
CA TYR A 129 9.22 -26.77 -1.76
C TYR A 129 9.13 -25.53 -2.67
N ARG A 130 8.61 -25.71 -3.89
CA ARG A 130 8.46 -24.63 -4.89
C ARG A 130 7.56 -23.50 -4.41
N ASP A 131 6.52 -23.83 -3.67
CA ASP A 131 5.59 -22.88 -3.06
C ASP A 131 6.28 -21.96 -2.06
N ASN A 132 7.20 -22.49 -1.24
CA ASN A 132 7.97 -21.69 -0.30
C ASN A 132 8.85 -20.65 -1.00
N LEU A 133 9.35 -20.91 -2.19
CA LEU A 133 10.14 -19.95 -2.96
C LEU A 133 9.29 -18.74 -3.37
N LEU A 134 8.13 -18.97 -3.97
CA LEU A 134 7.24 -17.89 -4.40
C LEU A 134 6.70 -17.12 -3.22
N LEU A 135 6.24 -17.83 -2.18
CA LEU A 135 5.70 -17.23 -0.97
C LEU A 135 6.75 -16.40 -0.22
N SER A 136 8.01 -16.88 -0.14
CA SER A 136 9.09 -16.12 0.52
C SER A 136 9.38 -14.80 -0.17
N LYS A 137 9.33 -14.74 -1.51
CA LYS A 137 9.51 -13.49 -2.26
C LYS A 137 8.37 -12.50 -2.03
N PHE A 138 7.14 -12.98 -2.01
CA PHE A 138 5.97 -12.13 -1.74
C PHE A 138 5.97 -11.62 -0.29
N VAL A 139 6.17 -12.50 0.69
CA VAL A 139 6.17 -12.15 2.11
C VAL A 139 7.34 -11.25 2.48
N SER A 140 8.55 -11.48 1.94
CA SER A 140 9.72 -10.62 2.20
C SER A 140 9.49 -9.19 1.75
N ALA A 141 8.92 -9.00 0.56
CA ALA A 141 8.57 -7.68 0.05
C ALA A 141 7.47 -7.01 0.87
N LEU A 142 6.43 -7.74 1.28
CA LEU A 142 5.37 -7.20 2.16
C LEU A 142 5.92 -6.76 3.53
N ILE A 143 6.79 -7.56 4.15
CA ILE A 143 7.43 -7.21 5.42
C ILE A 143 8.23 -5.91 5.25
N LEU A 144 9.00 -5.81 4.18
CA LEU A 144 9.85 -4.65 3.91
C LEU A 144 9.03 -3.38 3.70
N ILE A 145 7.92 -3.46 2.94
CA ILE A 145 6.95 -2.38 2.75
C ILE A 145 6.31 -1.99 4.09
N SER A 146 5.89 -2.96 4.89
CA SER A 146 5.25 -2.72 6.19
C SER A 146 6.20 -2.01 7.16
N VAL A 147 7.45 -2.45 7.23
CA VAL A 147 8.48 -1.81 8.07
C VAL A 147 8.77 -0.38 7.60
N LEU A 148 8.83 -0.17 6.28
CA LEU A 148 9.03 1.17 5.71
C LEU A 148 7.94 2.14 6.17
N PHE A 149 6.66 1.81 5.94
CA PHE A 149 5.56 2.71 6.29
C PHE A 149 5.39 2.87 7.80
N LEU A 150 5.59 1.80 8.57
CA LEU A 150 5.56 1.90 10.02
C LEU A 150 6.67 2.84 10.53
N SER A 151 7.87 2.77 9.98
CA SER A 151 8.98 3.66 10.38
C SER A 151 8.70 5.12 10.02
N LEU A 152 8.12 5.41 8.84
CA LEU A 152 7.74 6.76 8.44
C LEU A 152 6.68 7.35 9.36
N VAL A 153 5.66 6.56 9.69
CA VAL A 153 4.58 7.00 10.59
C VAL A 153 5.09 7.21 12.02
N LEU A 154 5.92 6.30 12.54
CA LEU A 154 6.53 6.50 13.87
C LEU A 154 7.40 7.76 13.92
N PHE A 155 8.12 8.04 12.84
CA PHE A 155 8.89 9.27 12.70
C PHE A 155 7.97 10.50 12.69
N MET A 156 6.85 10.46 11.94
CA MET A 156 5.85 11.53 11.91
C MET A 156 5.27 11.81 13.32
N ILE A 157 4.87 10.75 14.02
CA ILE A 157 4.34 10.87 15.39
C ILE A 157 5.38 11.49 16.32
N GLY A 158 6.63 11.00 16.27
CA GLY A 158 7.72 11.55 17.07
C GLY A 158 7.98 13.02 16.81
N CYS A 159 8.07 13.44 15.55
CA CYS A 159 8.20 14.85 15.18
C CYS A 159 6.96 15.66 15.58
N GLY A 160 5.76 15.11 15.42
CA GLY A 160 4.52 15.74 15.83
C GLY A 160 4.52 16.07 17.32
N ILE A 161 4.86 15.13 18.19
CA ILE A 161 4.96 15.32 19.65
C ILE A 161 5.97 16.41 19.99
N ILE A 162 7.17 16.38 19.39
CA ILE A 162 8.24 17.35 19.67
C ILE A 162 7.83 18.77 19.28
N LEU A 163 7.11 18.94 18.18
CA LEU A 163 6.81 20.25 17.60
C LEU A 163 5.49 20.85 18.11
N THR A 164 4.49 20.01 18.40
CA THR A 164 3.17 20.46 18.87
C THR A 164 2.97 20.31 20.37
N GLY A 165 3.74 19.44 21.03
CA GLY A 165 3.54 19.08 22.44
C GLY A 165 2.27 18.25 22.71
N VAL A 166 1.49 17.90 21.68
CA VAL A 166 0.23 17.17 21.80
C VAL A 166 0.48 15.68 21.59
N LEU A 167 -0.06 14.84 22.48
CA LEU A 167 0.00 13.39 22.33
C LEU A 167 -1.06 12.92 21.32
N ILE A 168 -0.74 11.86 20.58
CA ILE A 168 -1.67 11.27 19.63
C ILE A 168 -2.87 10.64 20.38
N GLU A 169 -4.07 10.87 19.89
CA GLU A 169 -5.27 10.24 20.40
C GLU A 169 -5.38 8.78 19.93
N PRO A 170 -5.98 7.88 20.75
CA PRO A 170 -6.14 6.48 20.36
C PRO A 170 -6.91 6.29 19.05
N GLU A 171 -7.89 7.13 18.78
CA GLU A 171 -8.66 7.09 17.53
C GLU A 171 -7.80 7.47 16.33
N GLU A 172 -6.98 8.52 16.42
CA GLU A 172 -6.02 8.88 15.37
C GLU A 172 -5.02 7.75 15.09
N ALA A 173 -4.49 7.13 16.16
CA ALA A 173 -3.53 6.02 16.03
C ALA A 173 -4.16 4.82 15.30
N LEU A 174 -5.43 4.47 15.60
CA LEU A 174 -6.15 3.40 14.91
C LEU A 174 -6.41 3.72 13.42
N ARG A 175 -6.77 4.97 13.11
CA ARG A 175 -6.97 5.43 11.72
C ARG A 175 -5.67 5.37 10.92
N ILE A 176 -4.57 5.83 11.48
CA ILE A 176 -3.25 5.79 10.87
C ILE A 176 -2.76 4.34 10.68
N LEU A 177 -2.98 3.47 11.66
CA LEU A 177 -2.65 2.05 11.52
C LEU A 177 -3.45 1.38 10.40
N SER A 178 -4.76 1.67 10.33
CA SER A 178 -5.62 1.18 9.25
C SER A 178 -5.17 1.70 7.88
N PHE A 179 -4.74 2.96 7.79
CA PHE A 179 -4.15 3.53 6.59
C PHE A 179 -2.89 2.77 6.15
N ILE A 180 -1.97 2.45 7.08
CA ILE A 180 -0.78 1.63 6.77
C ILE A 180 -1.19 0.28 6.19
N ILE A 181 -2.16 -0.40 6.80
CA ILE A 181 -2.64 -1.70 6.32
C ILE A 181 -3.18 -1.59 4.89
N ILE A 182 -3.98 -0.57 4.59
CA ILE A 182 -4.50 -0.35 3.24
C ILE A 182 -3.38 -0.04 2.25
N CYS A 183 -2.37 0.76 2.63
CA CYS A 183 -1.19 1.00 1.81
C CYS A 183 -0.45 -0.29 1.47
N VAL A 184 -0.21 -1.16 2.47
CA VAL A 184 0.47 -2.45 2.28
C VAL A 184 -0.34 -3.36 1.37
N MET A 185 -1.68 -3.41 1.50
CA MET A 185 -2.54 -4.19 0.63
C MET A 185 -2.54 -3.67 -0.81
N TYR A 186 -2.62 -2.36 -0.99
CA TYR A 186 -2.58 -1.72 -2.31
C TYR A 186 -1.25 -1.98 -3.04
N ILE A 187 -0.14 -1.81 -2.35
CA ILE A 187 1.18 -2.09 -2.90
C ILE A 187 1.36 -3.60 -3.11
N GLY A 188 0.80 -4.43 -2.22
CA GLY A 188 0.77 -5.88 -2.33
C GLY A 188 0.05 -6.39 -3.57
N PHE A 189 -1.01 -5.71 -4.01
CA PHE A 189 -1.66 -5.99 -5.29
C PHE A 189 -0.69 -5.81 -6.47
N TRP A 190 0.00 -4.67 -6.54
CA TRP A 190 0.96 -4.37 -7.62
C TRP A 190 2.17 -5.29 -7.57
N LEU A 191 2.62 -5.66 -6.38
CA LEU A 191 3.66 -6.67 -6.17
C LEU A 191 3.20 -8.03 -6.70
N GLY A 192 2.00 -8.48 -6.35
CA GLY A 192 1.44 -9.75 -6.82
C GLY A 192 1.30 -9.79 -8.35
N LEU A 193 0.79 -8.71 -8.95
CA LEU A 193 0.71 -8.55 -10.40
C LEU A 193 2.09 -8.58 -11.06
N SER A 194 3.06 -7.92 -10.46
CA SER A 194 4.43 -7.86 -10.98
C SER A 194 5.13 -9.22 -10.91
N ILE A 195 4.95 -9.97 -9.84
CA ILE A 195 5.43 -11.35 -9.72
C ILE A 195 4.76 -12.25 -10.77
N LEU A 196 3.45 -12.09 -11.01
CA LEU A 196 2.72 -12.79 -12.07
C LEU A 196 3.37 -12.58 -13.44
N LEU A 197 3.69 -11.34 -13.77
CA LEU A 197 4.34 -10.97 -15.02
C LEU A 197 5.78 -11.49 -15.09
N SER A 198 6.50 -11.51 -13.96
CA SER A 198 7.85 -12.11 -13.87
C SER A 198 7.85 -13.61 -14.16
N ILE A 199 6.77 -14.30 -13.77
CA ILE A 199 6.60 -15.72 -14.13
C ILE A 199 6.26 -15.87 -15.62
N ARG A 200 5.45 -14.99 -16.19
CA ARG A 200 4.96 -15.08 -17.56
C ARG A 200 6.01 -14.72 -18.60
N PHE A 201 6.80 -13.68 -18.37
CA PHE A 201 7.84 -13.18 -19.28
C PHE A 201 9.22 -13.75 -18.93
N LYS A 202 10.03 -14.03 -19.96
CA LYS A 202 11.40 -14.51 -19.76
C LYS A 202 12.37 -13.39 -19.40
N GLN A 203 12.12 -12.18 -19.88
CA GLN A 203 13.00 -11.02 -19.67
C GLN A 203 12.44 -10.09 -18.59
N ALA A 204 13.29 -9.64 -17.68
CA ALA A 204 12.93 -8.72 -16.61
C ALA A 204 12.42 -7.37 -17.16
N ALA A 205 13.04 -6.87 -18.24
CA ALA A 205 12.64 -5.62 -18.87
C ALA A 205 11.20 -5.66 -19.40
N THR A 206 10.81 -6.75 -20.09
CA THR A 206 9.45 -6.90 -20.63
C THR A 206 8.42 -7.04 -19.50
N SER A 207 8.77 -7.73 -18.41
CA SER A 207 7.92 -7.82 -17.22
C SER A 207 7.69 -6.45 -16.60
N ALA A 208 8.76 -5.66 -16.39
CA ALA A 208 8.68 -4.32 -15.84
C ALA A 208 7.85 -3.37 -16.71
N LEU A 209 8.14 -3.32 -18.03
CA LEU A 209 7.42 -2.47 -18.96
C LEU A 209 5.94 -2.80 -19.05
N THR A 210 5.58 -4.10 -19.03
CA THR A 210 4.19 -4.53 -19.04
C THR A 210 3.49 -4.15 -17.73
N ALA A 211 4.14 -4.32 -16.57
CA ALA A 211 3.59 -3.92 -15.28
C ALA A 211 3.34 -2.40 -15.20
N ILE A 212 4.32 -1.60 -15.65
CA ILE A 212 4.19 -0.14 -15.71
C ILE A 212 3.11 0.28 -16.72
N GLY A 213 3.02 -0.41 -17.87
CA GLY A 213 1.97 -0.16 -18.87
C GLY A 213 0.56 -0.43 -18.31
N ILE A 214 0.36 -1.54 -17.59
CA ILE A 214 -0.91 -1.84 -16.92
C ILE A 214 -1.22 -0.79 -15.84
N TRP A 215 -0.22 -0.42 -15.05
CA TRP A 215 -0.38 0.62 -14.03
C TRP A 215 -0.79 1.96 -14.64
N LEU A 216 -0.08 2.42 -15.67
CA LEU A 216 -0.39 3.68 -16.36
C LEU A 216 -1.79 3.64 -16.98
N PHE A 217 -2.17 2.50 -17.59
CA PHE A 217 -3.49 2.31 -18.16
C PHE A 217 -4.58 2.44 -17.10
N LEU A 218 -4.47 1.71 -15.98
CA LEU A 218 -5.48 1.70 -14.91
C LEU A 218 -5.54 3.02 -14.14
N THR A 219 -4.43 3.74 -14.01
CA THR A 219 -4.38 4.96 -13.20
C THR A 219 -4.75 6.21 -14.02
N VAL A 220 -4.41 6.26 -15.30
CA VAL A 220 -4.62 7.45 -16.15
C VAL A 220 -5.70 7.21 -17.20
N PHE A 221 -5.47 6.26 -18.10
CA PHE A 221 -6.36 6.07 -19.25
C PHE A 221 -7.72 5.53 -18.88
N TYR A 222 -7.78 4.61 -17.93
CA TYR A 222 -9.04 4.01 -17.48
C TYR A 222 -10.02 5.05 -16.93
N GLN A 223 -9.55 6.00 -16.12
CA GLN A 223 -10.39 7.07 -15.59
C GLN A 223 -10.96 7.97 -16.69
N ILE A 224 -10.13 8.30 -17.70
CA ILE A 224 -10.55 9.11 -18.84
C ILE A 224 -11.61 8.35 -19.66
N ILE A 225 -11.36 7.08 -19.96
CA ILE A 225 -12.29 6.24 -20.75
C ILE A 225 -13.63 6.09 -20.03
N VAL A 226 -13.63 5.76 -18.75
CA VAL A 226 -14.85 5.61 -17.95
C VAL A 226 -15.64 6.92 -17.92
N THR A 227 -14.98 8.04 -17.66
CA THR A 227 -15.64 9.35 -17.65
C THR A 227 -16.24 9.68 -19.02
N MET A 228 -15.54 9.38 -20.11
CA MET A 228 -16.01 9.61 -21.47
C MET A 228 -17.23 8.73 -21.81
N VAL A 229 -17.19 7.43 -21.44
CA VAL A 229 -18.29 6.49 -21.65
C VAL A 229 -19.53 6.90 -20.86
N VAL A 230 -19.38 7.22 -19.57
CA VAL A 230 -20.51 7.65 -18.76
C VAL A 230 -21.13 8.95 -19.27
N ARG A 231 -20.30 9.93 -19.67
CA ARG A 231 -20.79 11.17 -20.29
C ARG A 231 -21.53 10.92 -21.61
N ALA A 232 -21.09 9.97 -22.41
CA ALA A 232 -21.77 9.61 -23.67
C ALA A 232 -23.13 8.94 -23.46
N LEU A 233 -23.34 8.32 -22.27
CA LEU A 233 -24.62 7.73 -21.89
C LEU A 233 -25.64 8.76 -21.37
N ILE A 234 -25.19 9.98 -21.10
CA ILE A 234 -26.06 11.07 -20.64
C ILE A 234 -26.85 11.63 -21.86
N PRO A 235 -28.18 11.59 -21.87
CA PRO A 235 -28.99 12.14 -22.95
C PRO A 235 -28.84 13.68 -23.02
N SER A 236 -28.50 14.19 -24.19
CA SER A 236 -28.28 15.64 -24.43
C SER A 236 -29.55 16.50 -24.42
N SER A 237 -30.73 15.90 -24.26
CA SER A 237 -32.03 16.55 -24.51
C SER A 237 -32.93 16.79 -23.29
N HIS A 238 -32.47 16.48 -22.07
CA HIS A 238 -33.28 16.63 -20.87
C HIS A 238 -32.73 17.69 -19.92
N THR A 239 -33.61 18.50 -19.32
CA THR A 239 -33.34 19.21 -18.07
C THR A 239 -33.06 18.19 -16.99
N PHE A 240 -31.78 18.04 -16.60
CA PHE A 240 -31.40 17.08 -15.57
C PHE A 240 -32.11 17.36 -14.27
N SER A 241 -32.85 16.36 -13.77
CA SER A 241 -33.26 16.30 -12.39
C SER A 241 -32.06 16.07 -11.48
N GLN A 242 -32.14 16.48 -10.23
CA GLN A 242 -31.11 16.22 -9.22
C GLN A 242 -30.87 14.72 -9.06
N ASP A 243 -31.90 13.90 -9.20
CA ASP A 243 -31.83 12.45 -9.14
C ASP A 243 -31.04 11.83 -10.32
N ASP A 244 -31.16 12.41 -11.52
CA ASP A 244 -30.39 11.95 -12.70
C ASP A 244 -28.89 12.21 -12.49
N VAL A 245 -28.52 13.36 -11.96
CA VAL A 245 -27.12 13.71 -11.66
C VAL A 245 -26.53 12.73 -10.62
N LEU A 246 -27.30 12.38 -9.59
CA LEU A 246 -26.90 11.40 -8.58
C LEU A 246 -26.69 10.01 -9.19
N TYR A 247 -27.62 9.55 -10.00
CA TYR A 247 -27.55 8.24 -10.67
C TYR A 247 -26.29 8.12 -11.57
N TYR A 248 -26.02 9.15 -12.39
CA TYR A 248 -24.84 9.12 -13.26
C TYR A 248 -23.52 9.23 -12.48
N ASN A 249 -23.48 10.00 -11.40
CA ASN A 249 -22.32 10.05 -10.53
C ASN A 249 -22.08 8.73 -9.80
N GLU A 250 -23.12 8.09 -9.33
CA GLU A 250 -23.03 6.75 -8.70
C GLU A 250 -22.55 5.69 -9.71
N MET A 251 -23.09 5.72 -10.92
CA MET A 251 -22.66 4.84 -12.01
C MET A 251 -21.18 5.06 -12.34
N LEU A 252 -20.74 6.32 -12.44
CA LEU A 252 -19.34 6.70 -12.67
C LEU A 252 -18.43 6.14 -11.58
N LEU A 253 -18.78 6.34 -10.30
CA LEU A 253 -18.00 5.85 -9.17
C LEU A 253 -17.93 4.33 -9.15
N ASN A 254 -19.03 3.63 -9.45
CA ASN A 254 -19.06 2.16 -9.50
C ASN A 254 -18.13 1.60 -10.58
N PHE A 255 -18.06 2.22 -11.75
CA PHE A 255 -17.08 1.84 -12.77
C PHE A 255 -15.64 2.18 -12.35
N LEU A 256 -15.40 3.36 -11.79
CA LEU A 256 -14.07 3.75 -11.34
C LEU A 256 -13.53 2.83 -10.26
N ARG A 257 -14.38 2.31 -9.37
CA ARG A 257 -14.04 1.36 -8.28
C ARG A 257 -13.55 0.00 -8.76
N LEU A 258 -13.64 -0.31 -10.06
CA LEU A 258 -12.95 -1.48 -10.62
C LEU A 258 -11.43 -1.30 -10.66
N ALA A 259 -10.93 -0.08 -10.66
CA ALA A 259 -9.50 0.20 -10.60
C ALA A 259 -9.00 0.16 -9.14
N PRO A 260 -7.90 -0.56 -8.86
CA PRO A 260 -7.33 -0.63 -7.51
C PRO A 260 -6.91 0.73 -6.94
N SER A 261 -6.51 1.67 -7.81
CA SER A 261 -6.18 3.04 -7.43
C SER A 261 -7.37 3.80 -6.84
N GLN A 262 -8.59 3.59 -7.39
CA GLN A 262 -9.80 4.20 -6.85
C GLN A 262 -10.20 3.58 -5.52
N LEU A 263 -10.12 2.24 -5.39
CA LEU A 263 -10.38 1.56 -4.12
C LEU A 263 -9.47 2.06 -3.00
N TYR A 264 -8.18 2.24 -3.32
CA TYR A 264 -7.20 2.82 -2.40
C TYR A 264 -7.57 4.27 -2.02
N THR A 265 -7.91 5.11 -3.00
CA THR A 265 -8.24 6.53 -2.77
C THR A 265 -9.51 6.67 -1.92
N ASP A 266 -10.58 5.94 -2.25
CA ASP A 266 -11.82 5.95 -1.48
C ASP A 266 -11.58 5.52 -0.03
N ALA A 267 -10.83 4.43 0.17
CA ALA A 267 -10.54 3.89 1.49
C ALA A 267 -9.69 4.85 2.33
N THR A 268 -8.63 5.42 1.75
CA THR A 268 -7.73 6.32 2.47
C THR A 268 -8.38 7.66 2.79
N ASN A 269 -9.14 8.24 1.86
CA ASN A 269 -9.84 9.50 2.10
C ASN A 269 -10.85 9.38 3.25
N THR A 270 -11.66 8.31 3.28
CA THR A 270 -12.66 8.11 4.34
C THR A 270 -12.01 7.89 5.71
N LEU A 271 -10.88 7.17 5.77
CA LEU A 271 -10.20 6.92 7.04
C LEU A 271 -9.44 8.14 7.57
N LEU A 272 -8.76 8.86 6.67
CA LEU A 272 -7.92 9.99 7.06
C LEU A 272 -8.70 11.30 7.19
N MET A 273 -9.89 11.40 6.56
CA MET A 273 -10.74 12.58 6.63
C MET A 273 -12.11 12.22 7.26
N PRO A 274 -12.24 12.30 8.60
CA PRO A 274 -13.47 11.93 9.31
C PRO A 274 -14.70 12.77 8.94
N SER A 275 -14.51 13.88 8.24
CA SER A 275 -15.58 14.70 7.67
C SER A 275 -16.30 14.04 6.49
N ILE A 276 -15.67 13.07 5.83
CA ILE A 276 -16.27 12.32 4.71
C ILE A 276 -17.17 11.23 5.27
N ARG A 277 -18.49 11.44 5.18
CA ARG A 277 -19.49 10.53 5.72
C ARG A 277 -20.04 9.52 4.75
N SER A 278 -19.84 9.73 3.46
CA SER A 278 -20.35 8.86 2.41
C SER A 278 -19.38 8.83 1.23
N LEU A 279 -19.23 7.65 0.64
CA LEU A 279 -18.53 7.45 -0.63
C LEU A 279 -19.44 7.56 -1.85
N SER A 280 -20.75 7.73 -1.62
CA SER A 280 -21.75 7.99 -2.65
C SER A 280 -22.07 9.49 -2.70
N PRO A 281 -22.50 10.01 -3.86
CA PRO A 281 -22.94 11.39 -3.97
C PRO A 281 -24.12 11.63 -3.04
N ILE A 282 -24.09 12.75 -2.31
CA ILE A 282 -25.10 13.16 -1.32
C ILE A 282 -25.87 14.36 -1.88
N THR A 283 -27.19 14.43 -1.59
CA THR A 283 -28.00 15.60 -1.95
C THR A 283 -27.66 16.80 -1.07
N MET A 284 -27.95 18.02 -1.57
CA MET A 284 -27.82 19.26 -0.76
C MET A 284 -28.67 19.21 0.51
N GLU A 285 -29.83 18.56 0.48
CA GLU A 285 -30.70 18.39 1.64
C GLU A 285 -30.09 17.46 2.69
N GLN A 286 -29.45 16.38 2.27
CA GLN A 286 -28.72 15.48 3.16
C GLN A 286 -27.49 16.16 3.78
N MET A 287 -26.80 17.05 3.04
CA MET A 287 -25.71 17.87 3.59
C MET A 287 -26.22 18.88 4.61
N ALA A 288 -27.36 19.55 4.35
CA ALA A 288 -27.92 20.55 5.25
C ALA A 288 -28.44 19.94 6.56
N GLY A 289 -28.89 18.68 6.53
CA GLY A 289 -29.34 17.95 7.73
C GLY A 289 -28.22 17.22 8.49
N ALA A 290 -27.00 17.20 7.96
CA ALA A 290 -25.90 16.49 8.59
C ALA A 290 -25.32 17.30 9.78
N ILE A 291 -25.27 16.65 10.96
CA ILE A 291 -24.61 17.26 12.13
C ILE A 291 -23.09 17.31 11.83
N PRO A 292 -22.40 18.44 12.03
CA PRO A 292 -20.97 18.58 11.69
C PRO A 292 -20.04 17.89 12.71
N THR A 293 -20.36 16.65 13.10
CA THR A 293 -19.49 15.86 13.97
C THR A 293 -18.65 14.89 13.13
N PRO A 294 -17.36 14.69 13.46
CA PRO A 294 -16.53 13.73 12.77
C PRO A 294 -17.10 12.31 12.91
N LEU A 295 -16.96 11.49 11.88
CA LEU A 295 -17.46 10.13 11.89
C LEU A 295 -16.62 9.28 12.85
N PRO A 296 -17.22 8.44 13.73
CA PRO A 296 -16.47 7.53 14.57
C PRO A 296 -15.64 6.52 13.73
N PHE A 297 -14.50 6.08 14.26
CA PHE A 297 -13.60 5.18 13.56
C PHE A 297 -14.29 3.91 13.03
N LEU A 298 -15.13 3.27 13.85
CA LEU A 298 -15.82 2.03 13.49
C LEU A 298 -16.77 2.21 12.30
N GLU A 299 -17.50 3.32 12.26
CA GLU A 299 -18.39 3.65 11.15
C GLU A 299 -17.61 3.95 9.87
N SER A 300 -16.49 4.68 9.97
CA SER A 300 -15.57 4.87 8.84
C SER A 300 -15.05 3.54 8.29
N LEU A 301 -14.73 2.59 9.17
CA LEU A 301 -14.25 1.27 8.78
C LEU A 301 -15.34 0.44 8.08
N MET A 302 -16.60 0.54 8.53
CA MET A 302 -17.73 -0.13 7.87
C MET A 302 -17.98 0.42 6.46
N ILE A 303 -17.87 1.74 6.27
CA ILE A 303 -18.01 2.38 4.95
C ILE A 303 -16.93 1.90 3.97
N VAL A 304 -15.71 1.72 4.47
CA VAL A 304 -14.52 1.35 3.67
C VAL A 304 -14.42 -0.15 3.43
N TRP A 305 -15.18 -0.96 4.16
CA TRP A 305 -15.09 -2.42 4.10
C TRP A 305 -15.19 -3.01 2.69
N PRO A 306 -16.11 -2.57 1.80
CA PRO A 306 -16.18 -3.07 0.42
C PRO A 306 -14.89 -2.80 -0.38
N GLN A 307 -14.26 -1.64 -0.20
CA GLN A 307 -13.04 -1.25 -0.90
C GLN A 307 -11.85 -2.09 -0.43
N VAL A 308 -11.73 -2.28 0.89
CA VAL A 308 -10.68 -3.12 1.48
C VAL A 308 -10.84 -4.57 1.04
N SER A 309 -12.06 -5.12 1.10
CA SER A 309 -12.32 -6.49 0.64
C SER A 309 -12.02 -6.66 -0.86
N GLY A 310 -12.31 -5.67 -1.69
CA GLY A 310 -11.97 -5.63 -3.11
C GLY A 310 -10.45 -5.65 -3.34
N LEU A 311 -9.68 -4.86 -2.58
CA LEU A 311 -8.21 -4.87 -2.64
C LEU A 311 -7.62 -6.21 -2.19
N ILE A 312 -8.14 -6.80 -1.12
CA ILE A 312 -7.69 -8.11 -0.65
C ILE A 312 -8.00 -9.17 -1.72
N ALA A 313 -9.23 -9.20 -2.23
CA ALA A 313 -9.65 -10.17 -3.23
C ALA A 313 -8.79 -10.09 -4.50
N SER A 314 -8.53 -8.87 -5.00
CA SER A 314 -7.68 -8.66 -6.17
C SER A 314 -6.23 -9.09 -5.94
N THR A 315 -5.67 -8.81 -4.75
CA THR A 315 -4.32 -9.23 -4.35
C THR A 315 -4.22 -10.75 -4.28
N VAL A 316 -5.19 -11.39 -3.61
CA VAL A 316 -5.25 -12.86 -3.49
C VAL A 316 -5.42 -13.50 -4.87
N ALA A 317 -6.27 -12.95 -5.74
CA ALA A 317 -6.48 -13.46 -7.08
C ALA A 317 -5.18 -13.39 -7.93
N CYS A 318 -4.46 -12.26 -7.90
CA CYS A 318 -3.18 -12.11 -8.58
C CYS A 318 -2.12 -13.09 -8.04
N PHE A 319 -2.03 -13.25 -6.72
CA PHE A 319 -1.10 -14.18 -6.11
C PHE A 319 -1.46 -15.65 -6.41
N ALA A 320 -2.73 -16.03 -6.32
CA ALA A 320 -3.21 -17.37 -6.64
C ALA A 320 -2.94 -17.72 -8.11
N LEU A 321 -3.13 -16.77 -9.03
CA LEU A 321 -2.81 -16.96 -10.44
C LEU A 321 -1.30 -17.10 -10.66
N SER A 322 -0.49 -16.32 -9.95
CA SER A 322 0.97 -16.44 -9.94
C SER A 322 1.41 -17.83 -9.47
N TYR A 323 0.83 -18.29 -8.37
CA TYR A 323 1.09 -19.61 -7.80
C TYR A 323 0.73 -20.72 -8.79
N TYR A 324 -0.46 -20.67 -9.38
CA TYR A 324 -0.94 -21.64 -10.34
C TYR A 324 -0.02 -21.73 -11.59
N LEU A 325 0.36 -20.59 -12.16
CA LEU A 325 1.25 -20.54 -13.31
C LEU A 325 2.66 -21.03 -12.98
N PHE A 326 3.16 -20.69 -11.80
CA PHE A 326 4.48 -21.12 -11.35
C PHE A 326 4.55 -22.64 -11.14
N MET A 327 3.52 -23.24 -10.53
CA MET A 327 3.46 -24.68 -10.28
C MET A 327 3.33 -25.50 -11.57
N ARG A 328 2.62 -24.98 -12.59
CA ARG A 328 2.48 -25.64 -13.90
C ARG A 328 3.69 -25.49 -14.82
N ARG A 329 4.59 -24.58 -14.49
CA ARG A 329 5.76 -24.33 -15.35
C ARG A 329 6.77 -25.47 -15.24
N GLU A 330 7.04 -26.15 -16.36
CA GLU A 330 8.16 -27.07 -16.45
C GLU A 330 9.47 -26.28 -16.43
N ILE A 331 10.31 -26.55 -15.43
CA ILE A 331 11.66 -25.99 -15.36
C ILE A 331 12.55 -26.95 -16.14
N ARG A 332 12.63 -26.77 -17.49
CA ARG A 332 13.60 -27.44 -18.31
C ARG A 332 14.90 -26.64 -18.29
N SER A 333 15.99 -27.35 -17.97
CA SER A 333 17.37 -26.86 -18.09
C SER A 333 17.75 -26.58 -19.57
#